data_8e75410d47c27f817315be3d4f745154
#
_entry.id   8e75410d47c27f817315be3d4f745154
#
_cell.length_a   1.000
_cell.length_b   1.000
_cell.length_c   1.000
_cell.angle_alpha   90.00
_cell.angle_beta   90.00
_cell.angle_gamma   90.00
#
_symmetry.space_group_name_H-M   'P 1'
#
loop_
_entity.id
_entity.type
_entity.pdbx_description
1 polymer ?
#
loop_
_entity_poly.entity_id
_entity_poly.type
_entity_poly.pdbx_seq_one_letter_code
_entity_poly.pdbx_strand_id
1 'polypeptide(L)'
;NVEKVFEDLDNKIEKGIATEKEVFAARTLQTMASSTFTSATEVMSGEIYASAQALTLSQAQDVNRDLSNRFSRIDNLKNSNDDTEVWFSVLGGAGKLRRDGYASANTKIVGGQAGIDKRFTPTTTLGVALNYSYASANFNRYAGESKSDMVGLSLYGKQDLGNDFYLAGRLGVANVSSKVERELLTATGDRVNGKINHHDKMLSTYLEFGKKFNWFTPFVGISQDYLRRGS
;
A
#
# COMPACT_ATOMS: atom_id res chain seq x y z
N ASN A 1 18.95 12.45 0.09
CA ASN A 1 19.15 13.84 -0.34
C ASN A 1 20.21 13.87 -1.42
N VAL A 2 19.78 14.10 -2.66
CA VAL A 2 20.64 14.09 -3.85
C VAL A 2 21.71 15.18 -3.73
N GLU A 3 21.36 16.34 -3.18
CA GLU A 3 22.25 17.48 -2.93
C GLU A 3 23.46 17.11 -2.05
N LYS A 4 23.23 16.37 -0.96
CA LYS A 4 24.32 15.87 -0.11
C LYS A 4 25.25 14.89 -0.80
N VAL A 5 24.74 14.10 -1.74
CA VAL A 5 25.55 13.16 -2.55
C VAL A 5 26.46 13.95 -3.50
N PHE A 6 25.96 15.05 -4.08
CA PHE A 6 26.76 15.92 -4.93
C PHE A 6 27.81 16.69 -4.12
N GLU A 7 27.45 17.24 -2.98
CA GLU A 7 28.39 17.90 -2.07
C GLU A 7 29.52 16.95 -1.59
N ASP A 8 29.18 15.70 -1.24
CA ASP A 8 30.18 14.69 -0.85
C ASP A 8 31.07 14.31 -2.03
N LEU A 9 30.52 14.21 -3.24
CA LEU A 9 31.24 13.89 -4.46
C LEU A 9 32.21 15.00 -4.84
N ASP A 10 31.76 16.26 -4.81
CA ASP A 10 32.60 17.44 -5.07
C ASP A 10 33.73 17.56 -4.04
N ASN A 11 33.45 17.36 -2.77
CA ASN A 11 34.45 17.33 -1.69
C ASN A 11 35.50 16.24 -1.87
N LYS A 12 35.10 15.04 -2.35
CA LYS A 12 36.04 13.95 -2.64
C LYS A 12 36.90 14.23 -3.84
N ILE A 13 36.35 14.89 -4.87
CA ILE A 13 37.10 15.30 -6.07
C ILE A 13 38.12 16.37 -5.70
N GLU A 14 37.74 17.41 -4.94
CA GLU A 14 38.64 18.46 -4.50
C GLU A 14 39.79 17.95 -3.61
N LYS A 15 39.50 16.94 -2.77
CA LYS A 15 40.52 16.29 -1.92
C LYS A 15 41.39 15.26 -2.63
N GLY A 16 41.12 14.97 -3.90
CA GLY A 16 41.83 13.98 -4.70
C GLY A 16 41.64 12.52 -4.24
N ILE A 17 40.60 12.25 -3.45
CA ILE A 17 40.29 10.91 -2.91
C ILE A 17 39.14 10.23 -3.67
N ALA A 18 38.54 10.90 -4.65
CA ALA A 18 37.50 10.34 -5.49
C ALA A 18 38.05 9.23 -6.39
N THR A 19 37.34 8.15 -6.51
CA THR A 19 37.65 7.05 -7.44
C THR A 19 37.42 7.51 -8.89
N GLU A 20 38.09 6.86 -9.86
CA GLU A 20 37.88 7.16 -11.28
C GLU A 20 36.40 7.05 -11.70
N LYS A 21 35.65 6.12 -11.10
CA LYS A 21 34.23 5.95 -11.35
C LYS A 21 33.40 7.13 -10.81
N GLU A 22 33.74 7.65 -9.65
CA GLU A 22 33.10 8.83 -9.06
C GLU A 22 33.36 10.09 -9.88
N VAL A 23 34.60 10.28 -10.33
CA VAL A 23 34.98 11.41 -11.20
C VAL A 23 34.25 11.31 -12.56
N PHE A 24 34.18 10.12 -13.14
CA PHE A 24 33.46 9.90 -14.38
C PHE A 24 31.94 10.15 -14.23
N ALA A 25 31.33 9.67 -13.14
CA ALA A 25 29.93 9.92 -12.84
C ALA A 25 29.63 11.41 -12.69
N ALA A 26 30.46 12.15 -11.94
CA ALA A 26 30.34 13.60 -11.76
C ALA A 26 30.41 14.36 -13.10
N ARG A 27 31.39 14.03 -13.95
CA ARG A 27 31.52 14.65 -15.28
C ARG A 27 30.33 14.35 -16.18
N THR A 28 29.85 13.11 -16.15
CA THR A 28 28.67 12.70 -16.93
C THR A 28 27.43 13.48 -16.51
N LEU A 29 27.22 13.67 -15.20
CA LEU A 29 26.10 14.45 -14.67
C LEU A 29 26.20 15.93 -15.02
N GLN A 30 27.41 16.52 -14.98
CA GLN A 30 27.64 17.92 -15.34
C GLN A 30 27.42 18.21 -16.84
N THR A 31 27.62 17.23 -17.70
CA THR A 31 27.44 17.36 -19.16
C THR A 31 26.03 17.02 -19.62
N MET A 32 25.16 16.51 -18.74
CA MET A 32 23.78 16.20 -19.09
C MET A 32 22.95 17.47 -19.34
N ALA A 33 22.07 17.42 -20.35
CA ALA A 33 21.05 18.44 -20.52
C ALA A 33 20.13 18.52 -19.30
N SER A 34 19.62 19.71 -18.94
CA SER A 34 18.79 19.93 -17.76
C SER A 34 17.64 18.93 -17.61
N SER A 35 16.99 18.56 -18.71
CA SER A 35 15.90 17.57 -18.70
C SER A 35 16.37 16.16 -18.33
N THR A 36 17.57 15.79 -18.76
CA THR A 36 18.18 14.49 -18.46
C THR A 36 18.74 14.46 -17.03
N PHE A 37 19.26 15.58 -16.56
CA PHE A 37 19.74 15.75 -15.19
C PHE A 37 18.59 15.62 -14.17
N THR A 38 17.47 16.31 -14.41
CA THR A 38 16.26 16.17 -13.59
C THR A 38 15.79 14.72 -13.54
N SER A 39 15.83 14.02 -14.69
CA SER A 39 15.51 12.60 -14.78
C SER A 39 16.42 11.72 -13.98
N ALA A 40 17.72 11.95 -14.05
CA ALA A 40 18.71 11.18 -13.31
C ALA A 40 18.58 11.38 -11.78
N THR A 41 18.29 12.61 -11.35
CA THR A 41 18.08 12.93 -9.92
C THR A 41 16.79 12.32 -9.38
N GLU A 42 15.71 12.29 -10.15
CA GLU A 42 14.46 11.62 -9.78
C GLU A 42 14.63 10.09 -9.71
N VAL A 43 15.38 9.50 -10.62
CA VAL A 43 15.71 8.06 -10.59
C VAL A 43 16.58 7.70 -9.38
N MET A 44 17.47 8.59 -8.93
CA MET A 44 18.28 8.40 -7.73
C MET A 44 17.51 8.71 -6.44
N SER A 45 16.39 9.45 -6.51
CA SER A 45 15.54 9.70 -5.36
C SER A 45 14.87 8.41 -4.91
N GLY A 46 14.73 8.19 -3.61
CA GLY A 46 14.01 7.03 -3.05
C GLY A 46 12.49 7.10 -3.21
N GLU A 47 11.95 8.05 -3.96
CA GLU A 47 10.52 8.33 -4.09
C GLU A 47 9.71 7.15 -4.63
N ILE A 48 10.29 6.36 -5.53
CA ILE A 48 9.63 5.18 -6.09
C ILE A 48 9.34 4.12 -5.00
N TYR A 49 10.21 4.01 -3.99
CA TYR A 49 9.99 3.08 -2.86
C TYR A 49 8.91 3.57 -1.91
N ALA A 50 8.84 4.88 -1.67
CA ALA A 50 7.78 5.49 -0.88
C ALA A 50 6.42 5.30 -1.58
N SER A 51 6.38 5.44 -2.90
CA SER A 51 5.18 5.21 -3.70
C SER A 51 4.75 3.74 -3.71
N ALA A 52 5.70 2.79 -3.75
CA ALA A 52 5.41 1.37 -3.63
C ALA A 52 4.82 1.01 -2.26
N GLN A 53 5.33 1.61 -1.17
CA GLN A 53 4.75 1.44 0.16
C GLN A 53 3.35 2.04 0.26
N ALA A 54 3.12 3.22 -0.32
CA ALA A 54 1.81 3.85 -0.37
C ALA A 54 0.79 2.97 -1.12
N LEU A 55 1.21 2.26 -2.16
CA LEU A 55 0.37 1.31 -2.89
C LEU A 55 -0.07 0.15 -1.99
N THR A 56 0.87 -0.44 -1.23
CA THR A 56 0.58 -1.52 -0.26
C THR A 56 -0.39 -1.06 0.83
N LEU A 57 -0.20 0.15 1.37
CA LEU A 57 -1.12 0.72 2.36
C LEU A 57 -2.52 0.96 1.76
N SER A 58 -2.60 1.37 0.49
CA SER A 58 -3.89 1.52 -0.20
C SER A 58 -4.62 0.18 -0.34
N GLN A 59 -3.91 -0.93 -0.60
CA GLN A 59 -4.52 -2.27 -0.60
C GLN A 59 -5.10 -2.63 0.77
N ALA A 60 -4.37 -2.35 1.87
CA ALA A 60 -4.88 -2.57 3.23
C ALA A 60 -6.12 -1.74 3.53
N GLN A 61 -6.15 -0.49 3.10
CA GLN A 61 -7.31 0.40 3.27
C GLN A 61 -8.53 -0.10 2.50
N ASP A 62 -8.35 -0.66 1.29
CA ASP A 62 -9.44 -1.24 0.51
C ASP A 62 -10.04 -2.46 1.22
N VAL A 63 -9.20 -3.33 1.81
CA VAL A 63 -9.66 -4.46 2.63
C VAL A 63 -10.43 -3.98 3.87
N ASN A 64 -9.93 -2.94 4.56
CA ASN A 64 -10.61 -2.36 5.73
C ASN A 64 -11.96 -1.75 5.35
N ARG A 65 -12.03 -1.00 4.25
CA ARG A 65 -13.27 -0.40 3.75
C ARG A 65 -14.31 -1.45 3.39
N ASP A 66 -13.90 -2.54 2.75
CA ASP A 66 -14.81 -3.63 2.39
C ASP A 66 -15.38 -4.33 3.64
N LEU A 67 -14.55 -4.57 4.66
CA LEU A 67 -15.01 -5.11 5.93
C LEU A 67 -15.92 -4.15 6.71
N SER A 68 -15.67 -2.84 6.67
CA SER A 68 -16.59 -1.86 7.23
C SER A 68 -17.98 -1.93 6.56
N ASN A 69 -18.01 -2.07 5.23
CA ASN A 69 -19.25 -2.33 4.50
C ASN A 69 -19.90 -3.66 4.93
N ARG A 70 -19.11 -4.70 5.23
CA ARG A 70 -19.62 -5.97 5.77
C ARG A 70 -20.26 -5.77 7.14
N PHE A 71 -19.65 -4.99 8.03
CA PHE A 71 -20.20 -4.71 9.35
C PHE A 71 -21.59 -4.10 9.30
N SER A 72 -21.88 -3.26 8.33
CA SER A 72 -23.23 -2.72 8.15
C SER A 72 -24.25 -3.76 7.69
N ARG A 73 -23.82 -4.83 7.00
CA ARG A 73 -24.67 -5.91 6.48
C ARG A 73 -24.93 -7.03 7.50
N ILE A 74 -24.02 -7.23 8.46
CA ILE A 74 -24.16 -8.27 9.51
C ILE A 74 -25.49 -8.19 10.26
N ASP A 75 -26.12 -7.02 10.29
CA ASP A 75 -27.45 -6.86 10.92
C ASP A 75 -28.57 -7.64 10.25
N ASN A 76 -28.42 -7.96 8.97
CA ASN A 76 -29.41 -8.79 8.24
C ASN A 76 -29.44 -10.23 8.75
N LEU A 77 -28.38 -10.69 9.43
CA LEU A 77 -28.35 -12.00 10.10
C LEU A 77 -29.34 -12.11 11.27
N LYS A 78 -29.70 -10.99 11.90
CA LYS A 78 -30.67 -11.00 13.01
C LYS A 78 -32.05 -11.51 12.61
N ASN A 79 -32.40 -11.40 11.34
CA ASN A 79 -33.68 -11.82 10.79
C ASN A 79 -33.62 -13.17 10.06
N SER A 80 -32.44 -13.79 10.00
CA SER A 80 -32.22 -15.10 9.38
C SER A 80 -32.32 -16.20 10.42
N ASN A 81 -32.90 -17.34 10.05
CA ASN A 81 -32.87 -18.55 10.84
C ASN A 81 -31.49 -19.22 10.89
N ASP A 82 -30.59 -18.81 9.96
CA ASP A 82 -29.21 -19.27 9.93
C ASP A 82 -28.30 -18.31 10.68
N ASP A 83 -27.60 -18.84 11.67
CA ASP A 83 -26.61 -18.08 12.45
C ASP A 83 -25.26 -17.90 11.74
N THR A 84 -25.10 -18.51 10.57
CA THR A 84 -23.85 -18.52 9.80
C THR A 84 -24.07 -18.02 8.38
N GLU A 85 -23.22 -17.11 7.92
CA GLU A 85 -23.24 -16.59 6.55
C GLU A 85 -21.88 -16.68 5.91
N VAL A 86 -21.85 -17.16 4.66
CA VAL A 86 -20.68 -17.11 3.78
C VAL A 86 -20.86 -15.96 2.81
N TRP A 87 -19.84 -15.16 2.63
CA TRP A 87 -19.90 -13.98 1.79
C TRP A 87 -18.66 -13.84 0.90
N PHE A 88 -18.82 -13.11 -0.16
CA PHE A 88 -17.76 -12.77 -1.10
C PHE A 88 -17.92 -11.32 -1.55
N SER A 89 -16.80 -10.63 -1.78
CA SER A 89 -16.76 -9.27 -2.25
C SER A 89 -15.60 -9.06 -3.23
N VAL A 90 -15.77 -8.14 -4.16
CA VAL A 90 -14.74 -7.74 -5.13
C VAL A 90 -14.11 -6.46 -4.65
N LEU A 91 -12.77 -6.45 -4.60
CA LEU A 91 -11.98 -5.28 -4.32
C LEU A 91 -11.53 -4.64 -5.63
N GLY A 92 -11.68 -3.34 -5.77
CA GLY A 92 -11.24 -2.66 -6.96
C GLY A 92 -11.16 -1.15 -6.79
N GLY A 93 -10.12 -0.58 -7.39
CA GLY A 93 -9.90 0.85 -7.36
C GLY A 93 -8.92 1.29 -8.45
N ALA A 94 -9.11 2.52 -8.92
CA ALA A 94 -8.16 3.20 -9.78
C ALA A 94 -7.92 4.59 -9.22
N GLY A 95 -6.68 5.03 -9.21
CA GLY A 95 -6.30 6.30 -8.61
C GLY A 95 -5.05 6.90 -9.19
N LYS A 96 -4.70 8.07 -8.69
CA LYS A 96 -3.45 8.76 -9.02
C LYS A 96 -2.74 9.11 -7.73
N LEU A 97 -1.52 8.64 -7.57
CA LEU A 97 -0.62 9.11 -6.53
C LEU A 97 -0.04 10.45 -6.98
N ARG A 98 -0.38 11.52 -6.23
CA ARG A 98 0.18 12.86 -6.41
C ARG A 98 0.42 13.42 -5.01
N ARG A 99 1.66 13.42 -4.57
CA ARG A 99 2.03 13.93 -3.25
C ARG A 99 3.48 14.39 -3.30
N ASP A 100 3.79 15.47 -2.62
CA ASP A 100 5.17 15.94 -2.48
C ASP A 100 6.03 14.84 -1.82
N GLY A 101 7.18 14.55 -2.39
CA GLY A 101 8.06 13.46 -1.97
C GLY A 101 7.66 12.06 -2.46
N TYR A 102 6.72 11.98 -3.42
CA TYR A 102 6.33 10.73 -4.07
C TYR A 102 6.38 10.87 -5.59
N ALA A 103 6.89 9.84 -6.27
CA ALA A 103 6.78 9.77 -7.72
C ALA A 103 5.29 9.69 -8.11
N SER A 104 4.85 10.58 -9.00
CA SER A 104 3.48 10.55 -9.50
C SER A 104 3.21 9.28 -10.29
N ALA A 105 2.14 8.57 -9.94
CA ALA A 105 1.79 7.30 -10.57
C ALA A 105 0.28 7.17 -10.79
N ASN A 106 -0.08 6.45 -11.86
CA ASN A 106 -1.42 5.92 -12.02
C ASN A 106 -1.47 4.55 -11.34
N THR A 107 -2.43 4.39 -10.42
CA THR A 107 -2.58 3.17 -9.63
C THR A 107 -3.82 2.41 -10.04
N LYS A 108 -3.74 1.09 -10.00
CA LYS A 108 -4.87 0.18 -10.20
C LYS A 108 -4.78 -0.93 -9.17
N ILE A 109 -5.89 -1.20 -8.50
CA ILE A 109 -6.04 -2.29 -7.53
C ILE A 109 -7.20 -3.16 -7.99
N VAL A 110 -7.02 -4.47 -7.97
CA VAL A 110 -8.05 -5.46 -8.24
C VAL A 110 -7.85 -6.67 -7.33
N GLY A 111 -8.95 -7.21 -6.82
CA GLY A 111 -8.87 -8.35 -5.92
C GLY A 111 -10.23 -8.85 -5.47
N GLY A 112 -10.22 -9.65 -4.43
CA GLY A 112 -11.41 -10.16 -3.79
C GLY A 112 -11.17 -10.49 -2.33
N GLN A 113 -12.26 -10.56 -1.60
CA GLN A 113 -12.31 -10.96 -0.21
C GLN A 113 -13.48 -11.93 -0.03
N ALA A 114 -13.26 -12.99 0.71
CA ALA A 114 -14.28 -13.96 1.04
C ALA A 114 -14.18 -14.33 2.51
N GLY A 115 -15.32 -14.55 3.15
CA GLY A 115 -15.34 -14.86 4.56
C GLY A 115 -16.57 -15.66 4.97
N ILE A 116 -16.51 -16.09 6.21
CA ILE A 116 -17.59 -16.72 6.92
C ILE A 116 -17.71 -16.05 8.28
N ASP A 117 -18.91 -15.70 8.66
CA ASP A 117 -19.21 -15.19 9.99
C ASP A 117 -20.37 -15.94 10.61
N LYS A 118 -20.35 -15.99 11.92
CA LYS A 118 -21.35 -16.67 12.75
C LYS A 118 -21.79 -15.78 13.88
N ARG A 119 -23.09 -15.75 14.10
CA ARG A 119 -23.69 -15.14 15.27
C ARG A 119 -23.59 -16.08 16.46
N PHE A 120 -22.76 -15.70 17.42
CA PHE A 120 -22.55 -16.47 18.65
C PHE A 120 -23.56 -16.12 19.75
N THR A 121 -24.01 -14.86 19.77
CA THR A 121 -25.08 -14.38 20.66
C THR A 121 -26.02 -13.46 19.88
N PRO A 122 -27.18 -13.10 20.38
CA PRO A 122 -28.08 -12.14 19.70
C PRO A 122 -27.41 -10.79 19.37
N THR A 123 -26.32 -10.47 20.04
CA THR A 123 -25.62 -9.18 19.90
C THR A 123 -24.20 -9.29 19.36
N THR A 124 -23.65 -10.53 19.24
CA THR A 124 -22.24 -10.74 18.87
C THR A 124 -22.11 -11.61 17.64
N THR A 125 -21.47 -11.10 16.62
CA THR A 125 -21.08 -11.85 15.41
C THR A 125 -19.57 -11.82 15.27
N LEU A 126 -18.97 -12.98 15.03
CA LEU A 126 -17.54 -13.13 14.75
C LEU A 126 -17.34 -13.81 13.40
N GLY A 127 -16.28 -13.49 12.72
CA GLY A 127 -15.98 -14.05 11.41
C GLY A 127 -14.50 -14.08 11.09
N VAL A 128 -14.20 -14.85 10.06
CA VAL A 128 -12.87 -14.92 9.44
C VAL A 128 -13.00 -14.64 7.96
N ALA A 129 -12.00 -13.98 7.39
CA ALA A 129 -11.95 -13.67 5.98
C ALA A 129 -10.56 -13.84 5.40
N LEU A 130 -10.50 -14.29 4.15
CA LEU A 130 -9.33 -14.32 3.32
C LEU A 130 -9.44 -13.22 2.27
N ASN A 131 -8.37 -12.53 1.99
CA ASN A 131 -8.29 -11.57 0.91
C ASN A 131 -7.09 -11.85 0.00
N TYR A 132 -7.29 -11.56 -1.27
CA TYR A 132 -6.24 -11.44 -2.26
C TYR A 132 -6.43 -10.13 -3.02
N SER A 133 -5.35 -9.40 -3.24
CA SER A 133 -5.37 -8.23 -4.10
C SER A 133 -4.06 -8.09 -4.87
N TYR A 134 -4.20 -7.67 -6.11
CA TYR A 134 -3.12 -7.25 -6.98
C TYR A 134 -3.20 -5.74 -7.18
N ALA A 135 -2.08 -5.07 -7.03
CA ALA A 135 -1.98 -3.64 -7.29
C ALA A 135 -0.82 -3.34 -8.23
N SER A 136 -1.02 -2.36 -9.10
CA SER A 136 0.02 -1.85 -9.98
C SER A 136 0.06 -0.33 -9.93
N ALA A 137 1.27 0.22 -10.03
CA ALA A 137 1.52 1.64 -10.15
C ALA A 137 2.48 1.89 -11.31
N ASN A 138 2.01 2.65 -12.31
CA ASN A 138 2.83 3.09 -13.44
C ASN A 138 3.27 4.53 -13.18
N PHE A 139 4.57 4.73 -13.03
CA PHE A 139 5.16 6.03 -12.73
C PHE A 139 5.31 6.86 -13.99
N ASN A 140 4.76 8.09 -13.94
CA ASN A 140 4.91 9.06 -15.03
C ASN A 140 6.34 9.62 -15.00
N ARG A 141 6.89 9.85 -16.16
CA ARG A 141 8.17 10.50 -16.48
C ARG A 141 9.41 9.62 -16.54
N TYR A 142 9.63 8.63 -15.72
CA TYR A 142 10.87 7.83 -15.74
C TYR A 142 10.58 6.36 -15.48
N ALA A 143 9.88 5.79 -16.45
CA ALA A 143 9.79 4.37 -16.77
C ALA A 143 10.04 3.42 -15.57
N GLY A 144 9.20 3.52 -14.56
CA GLY A 144 9.17 2.57 -13.48
C GLY A 144 7.78 1.99 -13.32
N GLU A 145 7.69 0.74 -12.97
CA GLU A 145 6.46 0.06 -12.60
C GLU A 145 6.65 -0.58 -11.23
N SER A 146 5.64 -0.44 -10.38
CA SER A 146 5.55 -1.21 -9.14
C SER A 146 4.34 -2.12 -9.21
N LYS A 147 4.54 -3.38 -8.87
CA LYS A 147 3.51 -4.39 -8.74
C LYS A 147 3.53 -4.93 -7.32
N SER A 148 2.36 -5.19 -6.75
CA SER A 148 2.22 -5.73 -5.41
C SER A 148 1.09 -6.75 -5.38
N ASP A 149 1.40 -7.94 -4.91
CA ASP A 149 0.48 -9.01 -4.60
C ASP A 149 0.35 -9.12 -3.09
N MET A 150 -0.88 -9.08 -2.58
CA MET A 150 -1.17 -9.21 -1.16
C MET A 150 -2.14 -10.35 -0.92
N VAL A 151 -1.75 -11.27 -0.04
CA VAL A 151 -2.62 -12.33 0.48
C VAL A 151 -2.73 -12.15 1.98
N GLY A 152 -3.95 -12.07 2.49
CA GLY A 152 -4.20 -11.81 3.90
C GLY A 152 -5.29 -12.66 4.52
N LEU A 153 -5.17 -12.83 5.82
CA LEU A 153 -6.17 -13.45 6.69
C LEU A 153 -6.61 -12.44 7.73
N SER A 154 -7.90 -12.37 7.97
CA SER A 154 -8.51 -11.46 8.94
C SER A 154 -9.43 -12.21 9.90
N LEU A 155 -9.34 -11.88 11.17
CA LEU A 155 -10.35 -12.15 12.17
C LEU A 155 -11.12 -10.86 12.43
N TYR A 156 -12.43 -10.90 12.44
CA TYR A 156 -13.26 -9.72 12.65
C TYR A 156 -14.48 -10.01 13.49
N GLY A 157 -15.08 -8.98 14.01
CA GLY A 157 -16.30 -9.12 14.80
C GLY A 157 -17.06 -7.84 14.95
N LYS A 158 -18.33 -7.99 15.28
CA LYS A 158 -19.26 -6.90 15.60
C LYS A 158 -20.03 -7.23 16.85
N GLN A 159 -20.09 -6.25 17.74
CA GLN A 159 -20.85 -6.27 18.97
C GLN A 159 -21.90 -5.17 18.97
N ASP A 160 -23.17 -5.50 19.08
CA ASP A 160 -24.23 -4.53 19.33
C ASP A 160 -24.27 -4.18 20.83
N LEU A 161 -24.25 -2.88 21.12
CA LEU A 161 -24.15 -2.34 22.49
C LEU A 161 -25.51 -1.89 23.05
N GLY A 162 -26.60 -2.03 22.27
CA GLY A 162 -27.91 -1.50 22.58
C GLY A 162 -28.12 -0.07 22.11
N ASN A 163 -29.38 0.39 22.11
CA ASN A 163 -29.75 1.71 21.59
C ASN A 163 -29.22 2.03 20.21
N ASP A 164 -29.14 1.01 19.36
CA ASP A 164 -28.61 1.08 17.98
C ASP A 164 -27.11 1.39 17.85
N PHE A 165 -26.36 1.42 18.95
CA PHE A 165 -24.91 1.53 18.93
C PHE A 165 -24.24 0.18 18.70
N TYR A 166 -23.11 0.20 17.99
CA TYR A 166 -22.28 -0.98 17.81
C TYR A 166 -20.79 -0.64 17.87
N LEU A 167 -20.02 -1.66 18.20
CA LEU A 167 -18.57 -1.70 18.09
C LEU A 167 -18.20 -2.82 17.14
N ALA A 168 -17.35 -2.54 16.18
CA ALA A 168 -16.82 -3.55 15.26
C ALA A 168 -15.30 -3.43 15.15
N GLY A 169 -14.65 -4.55 14.89
CA GLY A 169 -13.19 -4.56 14.79
C GLY A 169 -12.66 -5.69 13.93
N ARG A 170 -11.42 -5.52 13.50
CA ARG A 170 -10.66 -6.47 12.70
C ARG A 170 -9.21 -6.52 13.18
N LEU A 171 -8.66 -7.73 13.19
CA LEU A 171 -7.24 -8.02 13.27
C LEU A 171 -6.85 -8.83 12.03
N GLY A 172 -5.88 -8.36 11.25
CA GLY A 172 -5.47 -9.00 10.02
C GLY A 172 -3.96 -9.15 9.91
N VAL A 173 -3.55 -10.22 9.27
CA VAL A 173 -2.15 -10.45 8.86
C VAL A 173 -2.09 -10.67 7.36
N ALA A 174 -1.06 -10.15 6.71
CA ALA A 174 -0.89 -10.34 5.27
C ALA A 174 0.58 -10.53 4.90
N ASN A 175 0.80 -11.31 3.83
CA ASN A 175 2.05 -11.33 3.11
C ASN A 175 1.91 -10.48 1.85
N VAL A 176 2.89 -9.63 1.64
CA VAL A 176 2.95 -8.73 0.49
C VAL A 176 4.20 -9.05 -0.31
N SER A 177 4.02 -9.34 -1.58
CA SER A 177 5.10 -9.57 -2.54
C SER A 177 5.14 -8.39 -3.50
N SER A 178 6.16 -7.55 -3.39
CA SER A 178 6.28 -6.33 -4.19
C SER A 178 7.45 -6.44 -5.14
N LYS A 179 7.22 -6.01 -6.37
CA LYS A 179 8.20 -5.95 -7.45
C LYS A 179 8.27 -4.51 -7.96
N VAL A 180 9.44 -3.93 -7.90
CA VAL A 180 9.71 -2.61 -8.43
C VAL A 180 10.69 -2.75 -9.59
N GLU A 181 10.28 -2.30 -10.76
CA GLU A 181 11.12 -2.21 -11.95
C GLU A 181 11.39 -0.74 -12.26
N ARG A 182 12.64 -0.39 -12.50
CA ARG A 182 13.05 0.96 -12.88
C ARG A 182 14.14 0.93 -13.92
N GLU A 183 14.11 1.90 -14.83
CA GLU A 183 15.26 2.15 -15.68
C GLU A 183 16.35 2.87 -14.87
N LEU A 184 17.56 2.36 -14.94
CA LEU A 184 18.76 2.97 -14.40
C LEU A 184 19.61 3.46 -15.56
N LEU A 185 20.10 4.70 -15.46
CA LEU A 185 21.13 5.20 -16.36
C LEU A 185 22.49 4.76 -15.81
N THR A 186 23.24 4.03 -16.63
CA THR A 186 24.63 3.71 -16.31
C THR A 186 25.52 4.94 -16.54
N ALA A 187 26.71 4.93 -15.97
CA ALA A 187 27.71 5.98 -16.20
C ALA A 187 28.11 6.13 -17.68
N THR A 188 27.85 5.13 -18.51
CA THR A 188 28.07 5.14 -19.97
C THR A 188 26.89 5.68 -20.75
N GLY A 189 25.80 6.08 -20.07
CA GLY A 189 24.58 6.58 -20.72
C GLY A 189 23.64 5.47 -21.22
N ASP A 190 23.98 4.20 -20.97
CA ASP A 190 23.12 3.07 -21.31
C ASP A 190 21.98 2.94 -20.29
N ARG A 191 20.82 2.52 -20.77
CA ARG A 191 19.67 2.24 -19.91
C ARG A 191 19.70 0.78 -19.46
N VAL A 192 19.74 0.55 -18.16
CA VAL A 192 19.69 -0.78 -17.55
C VAL A 192 18.44 -0.88 -16.67
N ASN A 193 17.69 -1.95 -16.85
CA ASN A 193 16.53 -2.22 -16.03
C ASN A 193 16.95 -2.80 -14.68
N GLY A 194 16.80 -2.01 -13.61
CA GLY A 194 16.92 -2.47 -12.24
C GLY A 194 15.61 -3.09 -11.77
N LYS A 195 15.68 -4.29 -11.21
CA LYS A 195 14.53 -5.02 -10.66
C LYS A 195 14.82 -5.38 -9.21
N ILE A 196 13.90 -5.01 -8.32
CA ILE A 196 13.98 -5.32 -6.91
C ILE A 196 12.68 -6.01 -6.49
N ASN A 197 12.81 -7.17 -5.84
CA ASN A 197 11.70 -7.91 -5.27
C ASN A 197 11.79 -7.81 -3.75
N HIS A 198 10.66 -7.57 -3.10
CA HIS A 198 10.53 -7.55 -1.64
C HIS A 198 9.39 -8.47 -1.21
N HIS A 199 9.59 -9.12 -0.07
CA HIS A 199 8.55 -9.88 0.62
C HIS A 199 8.35 -9.26 1.99
N ASP A 200 7.22 -8.63 2.18
CA ASP A 200 6.89 -7.91 3.40
C ASP A 200 5.77 -8.61 4.16
N LYS A 201 5.78 -8.48 5.48
CA LYS A 201 4.69 -8.94 6.35
C LYS A 201 3.95 -7.73 6.90
N MET A 202 2.65 -7.80 6.89
CA MET A 202 1.80 -6.72 7.37
C MET A 202 0.90 -7.22 8.49
N LEU A 203 0.79 -6.41 9.54
CA LEU A 203 -0.20 -6.54 10.60
C LEU A 203 -1.14 -5.34 10.49
N SER A 204 -2.43 -5.59 10.39
CA SER A 204 -3.47 -4.56 10.28
C SER A 204 -4.44 -4.67 11.43
N THR A 205 -4.79 -3.55 12.03
CA THR A 205 -5.86 -3.43 13.01
C THR A 205 -6.86 -2.39 12.55
N TYR A 206 -8.14 -2.64 12.81
CA TYR A 206 -9.22 -1.71 12.54
C TYR A 206 -10.23 -1.76 13.67
N LEU A 207 -10.70 -0.62 14.09
CA LEU A 207 -11.77 -0.47 15.09
C LEU A 207 -12.76 0.57 14.61
N GLU A 208 -14.04 0.26 14.74
CA GLU A 208 -15.15 1.11 14.29
C GLU A 208 -16.21 1.17 15.38
N PHE A 209 -16.66 2.37 15.68
CA PHE A 209 -17.82 2.63 16.54
C PHE A 209 -18.86 3.40 15.75
N GLY A 210 -20.10 2.93 15.75
CA GLY A 210 -21.16 3.52 14.98
C GLY A 210 -22.52 3.44 15.65
N LYS A 211 -23.48 4.18 15.05
CA LYS A 211 -24.88 4.15 15.44
C LYS A 211 -25.75 3.96 14.21
N LYS A 212 -26.74 3.08 14.31
CA LYS A 212 -27.71 2.81 13.25
C LYS A 212 -28.89 3.75 13.38
N PHE A 213 -29.23 4.39 12.29
CA PHE A 213 -30.49 5.08 12.10
C PHE A 213 -31.27 4.40 10.98
N ASN A 214 -32.56 4.63 10.87
CA ASN A 214 -33.41 3.94 9.88
C ASN A 214 -32.92 4.02 8.43
N TRP A 215 -32.20 5.06 8.06
CA TRP A 215 -31.79 5.34 6.68
C TRP A 215 -30.29 5.60 6.49
N PHE A 216 -29.51 5.71 7.55
CA PHE A 216 -28.06 5.88 7.48
C PHE A 216 -27.39 5.37 8.78
N THR A 217 -26.10 5.02 8.67
CA THR A 217 -25.32 4.51 9.80
C THR A 217 -24.01 5.29 9.88
N PRO A 218 -23.96 6.40 10.65
CA PRO A 218 -22.71 7.12 10.86
C PRO A 218 -21.78 6.29 11.74
N PHE A 219 -20.50 6.30 11.41
CA PHE A 219 -19.48 5.66 12.19
C PHE A 219 -18.18 6.47 12.21
N VAL A 220 -17.36 6.21 13.20
CA VAL A 220 -15.98 6.64 13.27
C VAL A 220 -15.10 5.40 13.38
N GLY A 221 -14.06 5.34 12.56
CA GLY A 221 -13.14 4.21 12.53
C GLY A 221 -11.68 4.68 12.62
N ILE A 222 -10.85 3.86 13.23
CA ILE A 222 -9.40 4.03 13.28
C ILE A 222 -8.74 2.76 12.75
N SER A 223 -7.74 2.92 11.89
CA SER A 223 -6.91 1.83 11.41
C SER A 223 -5.45 2.06 11.75
N GLN A 224 -4.74 0.98 12.03
CA GLN A 224 -3.31 0.97 12.19
C GLN A 224 -2.73 -0.20 11.39
N ASP A 225 -1.82 0.12 10.49
CA ASP A 225 -1.12 -0.84 9.66
C ASP A 225 0.37 -0.80 9.98
N TYR A 226 0.94 -1.96 10.31
CA TYR A 226 2.35 -2.14 10.58
C TYR A 226 2.94 -3.04 9.50
N LEU A 227 3.86 -2.48 8.70
CA LEU A 227 4.55 -3.19 7.62
C LEU A 227 5.99 -3.49 8.06
N ARG A 228 6.33 -4.78 8.14
CA ARG A 228 7.69 -5.25 8.38
C ARG A 228 8.31 -5.72 7.07
N ARG A 229 9.35 -5.03 6.64
CA ARG A 229 10.15 -5.46 5.48
C ARG A 229 10.83 -6.79 5.76
N GLY A 230 10.67 -7.70 4.81
CA GLY A 230 11.51 -8.88 4.70
C GLY A 230 12.84 -8.54 4.01
N SER A 231 13.86 -9.25 4.36
CA SER A 231 15.18 -9.22 3.70
C SER A 231 15.13 -10.01 2.40
#